data_4f9de2c56b37e9b6e1f841c6173ae2aa
#
_entry.id   4f9de2c56b37e9b6e1f841c6173ae2aa
#
_cell.length_a   1.000
_cell.length_b   1.000
_cell.length_c   1.000
_cell.angle_alpha   90.00
_cell.angle_beta   90.00
_cell.angle_gamma   90.00
#
_symmetry.space_group_name_H-M   'P 1'
#
loop_
_entity.id
_entity.type
_entity.pdbx_description
1 polymer ?
#
loop_
_entity_poly.entity_id
_entity_poly.type
_entity_poly.pdbx_seq_one_letter_code
_entity_poly.pdbx_strand_id
1 'polypeptide(L)'
;MTYYNPTYLNYKPIFTSDELNKLQLLSNKIKGGNKDPLQHFLNIRNIEEIGIDFVYGSSQLEGNSYNHFDTLALLKMGQTAGGKSFSDAVMILNLRESFNLLVKNIDHQALKNDQRLLKDFIKENHSIIAERLVPNGMAGVVRQHSVNITGTNYQPLSSALKLDQELDYLTKVATESYSNPFEKAIYLHNNIAYLQYFIDGNKRTARNLLIFSLMQEHQFPLLFHVSESSDYIGSLIHYYETGDYSEFKKYFIETYQKTIEKYKPKPDPEFKRDDNGNVHYNFGRLKP
;
A
#
# COMPACT_ATOMS: atom_id res chain seq x y z
N MET A 1 -5.40 -13.11 -25.74
CA MET A 1 -5.10 -13.68 -24.41
C MET A 1 -3.63 -13.46 -24.15
N THR A 2 -3.30 -12.88 -23.00
CA THR A 2 -1.94 -12.65 -22.54
C THR A 2 -1.66 -13.66 -21.43
N TYR A 3 -0.63 -14.47 -21.59
CA TYR A 3 -0.26 -15.49 -20.60
C TYR A 3 0.83 -14.99 -19.65
N TYR A 4 0.95 -15.63 -18.50
CA TYR A 4 2.03 -15.37 -17.56
C TYR A 4 3.41 -15.38 -18.25
N ASN A 5 4.18 -14.33 -18.03
CA ASN A 5 5.53 -14.17 -18.56
C ASN A 5 6.52 -13.97 -17.39
N PRO A 6 7.40 -14.96 -17.10
CA PRO A 6 8.32 -14.88 -15.98
C PRO A 6 9.33 -13.72 -16.11
N THR A 7 9.59 -13.21 -17.31
CA THR A 7 10.53 -12.11 -17.52
C THR A 7 10.06 -10.78 -16.90
N TYR A 8 8.75 -10.66 -16.55
CA TYR A 8 8.22 -9.47 -15.87
C TYR A 8 8.76 -9.35 -14.44
N LEU A 9 9.20 -10.47 -13.82
CA LEU A 9 9.83 -10.49 -12.52
C LEU A 9 11.31 -10.11 -12.53
N ASN A 10 11.94 -10.01 -13.70
CA ASN A 10 13.34 -9.62 -13.79
C ASN A 10 13.55 -8.16 -13.32
N TYR A 11 14.71 -7.92 -12.73
CA TYR A 11 15.11 -6.55 -12.42
C TYR A 11 15.09 -5.65 -13.67
N LYS A 12 14.51 -4.47 -13.51
CA LYS A 12 14.62 -3.36 -14.46
C LYS A 12 14.42 -2.04 -13.72
N PRO A 13 15.15 -0.97 -14.10
CA PRO A 13 14.91 0.36 -13.54
C PRO A 13 13.45 0.77 -13.79
N ILE A 14 12.80 1.31 -12.75
CA ILE A 14 11.39 1.75 -12.84
C ILE A 14 11.31 3.25 -13.02
N PHE A 15 12.16 3.99 -12.30
CA PHE A 15 12.19 5.45 -12.32
C PHE A 15 13.47 5.98 -12.96
N THR A 16 13.39 7.16 -13.54
CA THR A 16 14.55 7.97 -13.87
C THR A 16 15.14 8.61 -12.61
N SER A 17 16.40 9.06 -12.68
CA SER A 17 17.03 9.76 -11.55
C SER A 17 16.26 11.02 -11.13
N ASP A 18 15.68 11.77 -12.09
CA ASP A 18 14.89 12.96 -11.80
C ASP A 18 13.57 12.63 -11.08
N GLU A 19 12.91 11.54 -11.48
CA GLU A 19 11.69 11.05 -10.80
C GLU A 19 12.01 10.61 -9.36
N LEU A 20 13.11 9.89 -9.14
CA LEU A 20 13.55 9.50 -7.79
C LEU A 20 13.87 10.71 -6.92
N ASN A 21 14.56 11.69 -7.46
CA ASN A 21 14.86 12.95 -6.77
C ASN A 21 13.57 13.70 -6.39
N LYS A 22 12.59 13.74 -7.30
CA LYS A 22 11.28 14.35 -7.03
C LYS A 22 10.54 13.63 -5.91
N LEU A 23 10.51 12.29 -5.92
CA LEU A 23 9.87 11.49 -4.87
C LEU A 23 10.54 11.70 -3.50
N GLN A 24 11.87 11.74 -3.47
CA GLN A 24 12.62 12.01 -2.25
C GLN A 24 12.35 13.43 -1.71
N LEU A 25 12.28 14.42 -2.58
CA LEU A 25 11.93 15.80 -2.21
C LEU A 25 10.48 15.88 -1.67
N LEU A 26 9.54 15.14 -2.26
CA LEU A 26 8.17 15.05 -1.76
C LEU A 26 8.14 14.43 -0.35
N SER A 27 8.78 13.29 -0.16
CA SER A 27 8.86 12.64 1.16
C SER A 27 9.46 13.56 2.22
N ASN A 28 10.48 14.32 1.85
CA ASN A 28 11.13 15.27 2.75
C ASN A 28 10.24 16.44 3.22
N LYS A 29 9.15 16.77 2.51
CA LYS A 29 8.20 17.83 2.92
C LYS A 29 7.47 17.50 4.24
N ILE A 30 7.39 16.23 4.62
CA ILE A 30 6.74 15.79 5.85
C ILE A 30 7.62 15.98 7.08
N LYS A 31 8.91 16.22 6.92
CA LYS A 31 9.88 16.27 8.03
C LYS A 31 9.57 17.24 9.15
N GLY A 32 8.77 18.29 8.93
CA GLY A 32 8.21 19.18 9.97
C GLY A 32 9.21 19.63 11.06
N GLY A 33 10.50 19.82 10.73
CA GLY A 33 11.59 20.05 11.69
C GLY A 33 12.30 18.76 12.17
N ASN A 34 11.72 17.60 12.00
CA ASN A 34 12.36 16.30 12.26
C ASN A 34 13.15 15.83 11.03
N LYS A 35 14.31 15.19 11.27
CA LYS A 35 15.17 14.72 10.16
C LYS A 35 14.64 13.49 9.43
N ASP A 36 13.63 12.80 9.98
CA ASP A 36 13.10 11.53 9.48
C ASP A 36 11.59 11.64 9.22
N PRO A 37 11.12 11.46 7.95
CA PRO A 37 9.69 11.46 7.62
C PRO A 37 8.92 10.40 8.41
N LEU A 38 9.53 9.25 8.71
CA LEU A 38 8.90 8.18 9.46
C LEU A 38 8.67 8.56 10.93
N GLN A 39 9.53 9.40 11.55
CA GLN A 39 9.31 9.86 12.92
C GLN A 39 8.04 10.70 13.05
N HIS A 40 7.71 11.48 12.03
CA HIS A 40 6.42 12.18 11.99
C HIS A 40 5.23 11.22 11.89
N PHE A 41 5.39 10.17 11.09
CA PHE A 41 4.42 9.08 10.96
C PHE A 41 4.27 8.27 12.27
N LEU A 42 5.38 7.94 12.94
CA LEU A 42 5.39 7.10 14.16
C LEU A 42 4.84 7.80 15.41
N ASN A 43 4.52 9.09 15.36
CA ASN A 43 3.72 9.68 16.42
C ASN A 43 2.38 8.92 16.52
N ILE A 44 2.03 8.45 17.73
CA ILE A 44 0.88 7.55 17.98
C ILE A 44 -0.42 8.07 17.33
N ARG A 45 -0.66 9.37 17.38
CA ARG A 45 -1.85 9.98 16.78
C ARG A 45 -1.84 9.88 15.26
N ASN A 46 -0.71 10.13 14.63
CA ASN A 46 -0.57 10.07 13.17
C ASN A 46 -0.66 8.64 12.65
N ILE A 47 -0.04 7.66 13.34
CA ILE A 47 -0.15 6.23 12.96
C ILE A 47 -1.60 5.78 12.93
N GLU A 48 -2.37 6.18 13.93
CA GLU A 48 -3.76 5.77 14.02
C GLU A 48 -4.59 6.36 12.87
N GLU A 49 -4.45 7.66 12.60
CA GLU A 49 -5.15 8.34 11.50
C GLU A 49 -4.77 7.77 10.14
N ILE A 50 -3.47 7.61 9.90
CA ILE A 50 -2.94 7.03 8.65
C ILE A 50 -3.39 5.58 8.47
N GLY A 51 -3.39 4.80 9.56
CA GLY A 51 -3.88 3.42 9.54
C GLY A 51 -5.36 3.33 9.16
N ILE A 52 -6.21 4.23 9.67
CA ILE A 52 -7.62 4.30 9.29
C ILE A 52 -7.78 4.68 7.82
N ASP A 53 -7.07 5.70 7.35
CA ASP A 53 -7.12 6.13 5.95
C ASP A 53 -6.62 5.04 4.99
N PHE A 54 -5.55 4.33 5.38
CA PHE A 54 -5.04 3.21 4.60
C PHE A 54 -6.05 2.08 4.51
N VAL A 55 -6.63 1.66 5.64
CA VAL A 55 -7.64 0.60 5.70
C VAL A 55 -8.85 0.98 4.87
N TYR A 56 -9.35 2.19 5.04
CA TYR A 56 -10.48 2.70 4.26
C TYR A 56 -10.17 2.68 2.76
N GLY A 57 -9.10 3.35 2.32
CA GLY A 57 -8.73 3.41 0.90
C GLY A 57 -8.51 2.03 0.30
N SER A 58 -7.78 1.15 1.00
CA SER A 58 -7.53 -0.21 0.53
C SER A 58 -8.80 -1.06 0.44
N SER A 59 -9.74 -0.93 1.39
CA SER A 59 -11.02 -1.67 1.36
C SER A 59 -11.93 -1.18 0.23
N GLN A 60 -11.98 0.13 -0.01
CA GLN A 60 -12.79 0.72 -1.08
C GLN A 60 -12.34 0.28 -2.48
N LEU A 61 -11.05 0.10 -2.71
CA LEU A 61 -10.52 -0.45 -3.96
C LEU A 61 -10.95 -1.91 -4.23
N GLU A 62 -11.46 -2.61 -3.23
CA GLU A 62 -12.05 -3.95 -3.35
C GLU A 62 -13.59 -3.91 -3.39
N GLY A 63 -14.20 -2.71 -3.46
CA GLY A 63 -15.65 -2.56 -3.50
C GLY A 63 -16.35 -2.70 -2.14
N ASN A 64 -15.62 -2.54 -1.03
CA ASN A 64 -16.19 -2.58 0.32
C ASN A 64 -17.26 -1.50 0.49
N SER A 65 -18.37 -1.84 1.11
CA SER A 65 -19.53 -0.96 1.23
C SER A 65 -19.47 0.03 2.40
N TYR A 66 -18.51 -0.09 3.32
CA TYR A 66 -18.31 0.83 4.45
C TYR A 66 -17.78 2.17 3.97
N ASN A 67 -18.41 3.27 4.32
CA ASN A 67 -17.85 4.60 4.12
C ASN A 67 -16.78 4.92 5.19
N HIS A 68 -16.15 6.08 5.11
CA HIS A 68 -15.08 6.46 6.03
C HIS A 68 -15.57 6.52 7.49
N PHE A 69 -16.78 7.03 7.72
CA PHE A 69 -17.37 7.15 9.06
C PHE A 69 -17.70 5.76 9.64
N ASP A 70 -18.28 4.87 8.83
CA ASP A 70 -18.56 3.48 9.22
C ASP A 70 -17.26 2.74 9.57
N THR A 71 -16.21 2.93 8.77
CA THR A 71 -14.88 2.36 9.02
C THR A 71 -14.31 2.86 10.33
N LEU A 72 -14.40 4.15 10.60
CA LEU A 72 -13.95 4.76 11.86
C LEU A 72 -14.72 4.19 13.06
N ALA A 73 -16.06 4.08 12.96
CA ALA A 73 -16.90 3.54 14.01
C ALA A 73 -16.56 2.05 14.31
N LEU A 74 -16.33 1.27 13.27
CA LEU A 74 -15.92 -0.13 13.43
C LEU A 74 -14.55 -0.24 14.12
N LEU A 75 -13.56 0.53 13.66
CA LEU A 75 -12.18 0.44 14.16
C LEU A 75 -11.99 1.04 15.57
N LYS A 76 -12.76 2.10 15.92
CA LYS A 76 -12.63 2.79 17.20
C LYS A 76 -13.58 2.28 18.27
N MET A 77 -14.80 1.90 17.88
CA MET A 77 -15.90 1.57 18.82
C MET A 77 -16.37 0.13 18.68
N GLY A 78 -15.87 -0.66 17.72
CA GLY A 78 -16.35 -2.01 17.45
C GLY A 78 -17.77 -2.06 16.87
N GLN A 79 -18.31 -0.95 16.38
CA GLN A 79 -19.68 -0.85 15.89
C GLN A 79 -19.75 -1.20 14.40
N THR A 80 -20.52 -2.23 14.06
CA THR A 80 -20.82 -2.57 12.67
C THR A 80 -21.91 -1.66 12.11
N ALA A 81 -21.78 -1.28 10.83
CA ALA A 81 -22.77 -0.47 10.14
C ALA A 81 -23.99 -1.33 9.71
N GLY A 82 -25.20 -0.82 9.97
CA GLY A 82 -26.44 -1.49 9.55
C GLY A 82 -26.54 -1.63 8.02
N GLY A 83 -27.04 -2.76 7.56
CA GLY A 83 -27.22 -3.03 6.12
C GLY A 83 -25.94 -3.35 5.35
N LYS A 84 -24.81 -3.50 6.02
CA LYS A 84 -23.51 -3.89 5.41
C LYS A 84 -23.26 -5.39 5.58
N SER A 85 -22.46 -5.96 4.67
CA SER A 85 -22.12 -7.38 4.77
C SER A 85 -21.14 -7.66 5.91
N PHE A 86 -21.23 -8.85 6.49
CA PHE A 86 -20.26 -9.29 7.49
C PHE A 86 -18.85 -9.40 6.91
N SER A 87 -18.71 -9.83 5.66
CA SER A 87 -17.43 -9.92 4.96
C SER A 87 -16.76 -8.56 4.78
N ASP A 88 -17.54 -7.50 4.59
CA ASP A 88 -17.00 -6.13 4.52
C ASP A 88 -16.40 -5.69 5.85
N ALA A 89 -17.08 -5.98 6.97
CA ALA A 89 -16.54 -5.70 8.29
C ALA A 89 -15.26 -6.52 8.57
N VAL A 90 -15.25 -7.81 8.23
CA VAL A 90 -14.09 -8.69 8.37
C VAL A 90 -12.92 -8.17 7.54
N MET A 91 -13.15 -7.72 6.30
CA MET A 91 -12.09 -7.15 5.45
C MET A 91 -11.43 -5.93 6.10
N ILE A 92 -12.20 -5.02 6.69
CA ILE A 92 -11.69 -3.84 7.39
C ILE A 92 -10.85 -4.24 8.60
N LEU A 93 -11.35 -5.17 9.43
CA LEU A 93 -10.63 -5.65 10.62
C LEU A 93 -9.32 -6.35 10.22
N ASN A 94 -9.34 -7.21 9.21
CA ASN A 94 -8.15 -7.89 8.71
C ASN A 94 -7.10 -6.90 8.15
N LEU A 95 -7.54 -5.89 7.39
CA LEU A 95 -6.66 -4.83 6.90
C LEU A 95 -6.03 -4.03 8.05
N ARG A 96 -6.77 -3.79 9.13
CA ARG A 96 -6.23 -3.13 10.33
C ARG A 96 -5.16 -3.99 11.01
N GLU A 97 -5.45 -5.28 11.22
CA GLU A 97 -4.48 -6.19 11.84
C GLU A 97 -3.24 -6.38 10.97
N SER A 98 -3.42 -6.48 9.65
CA SER A 98 -2.29 -6.54 8.72
C SER A 98 -1.45 -5.25 8.74
N PHE A 99 -2.07 -4.07 8.83
CA PHE A 99 -1.37 -2.81 9.01
C PHE A 99 -0.56 -2.78 10.33
N ASN A 100 -1.13 -3.27 11.43
CA ASN A 100 -0.42 -3.39 12.70
C ASN A 100 0.80 -4.32 12.59
N LEU A 101 0.70 -5.43 11.83
CA LEU A 101 1.84 -6.29 11.53
C LEU A 101 2.95 -5.51 10.79
N LEU A 102 2.60 -4.68 9.80
CA LEU A 102 3.58 -3.86 9.08
C LEU A 102 4.31 -2.92 10.03
N VAL A 103 3.56 -2.16 10.85
CA VAL A 103 4.10 -1.18 11.82
C VAL A 103 5.05 -1.85 12.80
N LYS A 104 4.68 -3.02 13.32
CA LYS A 104 5.52 -3.80 14.26
C LYS A 104 6.85 -4.23 13.64
N ASN A 105 6.92 -4.42 12.34
CA ASN A 105 8.08 -4.95 11.63
C ASN A 105 8.88 -3.88 10.84
N ILE A 106 8.58 -2.59 11.00
CA ILE A 106 9.27 -1.50 10.27
C ILE A 106 10.78 -1.60 10.44
N ASP A 107 11.26 -1.80 11.67
CA ASP A 107 12.68 -1.84 11.99
C ASP A 107 13.32 -3.22 11.83
N HIS A 108 12.60 -4.20 11.32
CA HIS A 108 13.10 -5.57 11.14
C HIS A 108 14.02 -5.65 9.91
N GLN A 109 15.31 -5.34 10.12
CA GLN A 109 16.29 -5.19 9.03
C GLN A 109 16.47 -6.44 8.17
N ALA A 110 16.34 -7.65 8.75
CA ALA A 110 16.50 -8.89 7.97
C ALA A 110 15.44 -9.06 6.88
N LEU A 111 14.22 -8.53 7.06
CA LEU A 111 13.17 -8.55 6.03
C LEU A 111 13.54 -7.77 4.75
N LYS A 112 14.52 -6.86 4.84
CA LYS A 112 15.01 -6.11 3.68
C LYS A 112 15.90 -6.94 2.77
N ASN A 113 16.69 -7.84 3.34
CA ASN A 113 17.83 -8.46 2.70
C ASN A 113 17.79 -10.00 2.69
N ASP A 114 16.83 -10.61 3.39
CA ASP A 114 16.66 -12.06 3.42
C ASP A 114 15.42 -12.46 2.60
N GLN A 115 15.66 -13.14 1.51
CA GLN A 115 14.64 -13.63 0.59
C GLN A 115 13.61 -14.54 1.29
N ARG A 116 14.05 -15.43 2.16
CA ARG A 116 13.17 -16.41 2.83
C ARG A 116 12.28 -15.72 3.84
N LEU A 117 12.87 -14.83 4.65
CA LEU A 117 12.10 -14.04 5.62
C LEU A 117 11.07 -13.16 4.92
N LEU A 118 11.42 -12.53 3.79
CA LEU A 118 10.47 -11.74 3.01
C LEU A 118 9.33 -12.61 2.47
N LYS A 119 9.63 -13.81 1.92
CA LYS A 119 8.61 -14.75 1.45
C LYS A 119 7.65 -15.15 2.58
N ASP A 120 8.20 -15.50 3.75
CA ASP A 120 7.40 -15.90 4.91
C ASP A 120 6.54 -14.73 5.42
N PHE A 121 7.10 -13.53 5.47
CA PHE A 121 6.37 -12.32 5.82
C PHE A 121 5.22 -12.00 4.86
N ILE A 122 5.41 -12.17 3.55
CA ILE A 122 4.35 -12.03 2.54
C ILE A 122 3.21 -13.02 2.83
N LYS A 123 3.53 -14.27 3.13
CA LYS A 123 2.54 -15.31 3.45
C LYS A 123 1.83 -15.04 4.77
N GLU A 124 2.54 -14.60 5.79
CA GLU A 124 1.98 -14.18 7.07
C GLU A 124 1.03 -12.98 6.90
N ASN A 125 1.47 -11.94 6.20
CA ASN A 125 0.63 -10.77 5.91
C ASN A 125 -0.65 -11.17 5.17
N HIS A 126 -0.55 -12.02 4.15
CA HIS A 126 -1.72 -12.53 3.45
C HIS A 126 -2.61 -13.38 4.35
N SER A 127 -2.06 -14.18 5.27
CA SER A 127 -2.87 -15.01 6.17
C SER A 127 -3.82 -14.16 7.02
N ILE A 128 -3.36 -13.00 7.48
CA ILE A 128 -4.18 -12.02 8.21
C ILE A 128 -5.22 -11.37 7.27
N ILE A 129 -4.77 -10.89 6.10
CA ILE A 129 -5.66 -10.21 5.12
C ILE A 129 -6.83 -11.10 4.70
N ALA A 130 -6.58 -12.39 4.54
CA ALA A 130 -7.52 -13.35 3.97
C ALA A 130 -8.32 -14.14 5.03
N GLU A 131 -8.03 -13.94 6.31
CA GLU A 131 -8.71 -14.68 7.39
C GLU A 131 -10.22 -14.52 7.30
N ARG A 132 -10.98 -15.63 7.31
CA ARG A 132 -12.43 -15.70 7.16
C ARG A 132 -12.99 -15.13 5.83
N LEU A 133 -12.13 -14.74 4.89
CA LEU A 133 -12.53 -14.26 3.56
C LEU A 133 -12.25 -15.30 2.47
N VAL A 134 -11.45 -16.30 2.79
CA VAL A 134 -11.16 -17.44 1.90
C VAL A 134 -11.50 -18.76 2.62
N PRO A 135 -11.63 -19.89 1.91
CA PRO A 135 -11.87 -21.19 2.54
C PRO A 135 -10.81 -21.53 3.59
N ASN A 136 -11.23 -22.26 4.63
CA ASN A 136 -10.33 -22.66 5.71
C ASN A 136 -9.07 -23.36 5.18
N GLY A 137 -7.92 -22.96 5.72
CA GLY A 137 -6.61 -23.49 5.32
C GLY A 137 -6.04 -22.87 4.04
N MET A 138 -6.72 -21.91 3.40
CA MET A 138 -6.22 -21.26 2.17
C MET A 138 -5.57 -19.88 2.43
N ALA A 139 -5.69 -19.32 3.63
CA ALA A 139 -5.04 -18.07 3.99
C ALA A 139 -3.52 -18.27 4.15
N GLY A 140 -2.71 -17.44 3.49
CA GLY A 140 -1.24 -17.54 3.52
C GLY A 140 -0.64 -18.66 2.68
N VAL A 141 -1.46 -19.44 1.95
CA VAL A 141 -1.05 -20.64 1.24
C VAL A 141 -1.14 -20.45 -0.28
N VAL A 142 -0.23 -21.04 -1.02
CA VAL A 142 -0.28 -21.06 -2.49
C VAL A 142 -1.57 -21.71 -2.98
N ARG A 143 -2.24 -21.06 -3.92
CA ARG A 143 -3.46 -21.62 -4.51
C ARG A 143 -3.19 -22.89 -5.33
N GLN A 144 -4.15 -23.78 -5.34
CA GLN A 144 -4.11 -25.04 -6.08
C GLN A 144 -4.95 -25.01 -7.38
N HIS A 145 -5.74 -23.95 -7.57
CA HIS A 145 -6.66 -23.81 -8.69
C HIS A 145 -6.34 -22.57 -9.53
N SER A 146 -6.73 -22.60 -10.79
CA SER A 146 -6.67 -21.44 -11.66
C SER A 146 -7.58 -20.33 -11.17
N VAL A 147 -7.19 -19.10 -11.39
CA VAL A 147 -7.98 -17.88 -11.08
C VAL A 147 -8.09 -17.05 -12.36
N ASN A 148 -9.21 -16.32 -12.46
CA ASN A 148 -9.43 -15.35 -13.52
C ASN A 148 -9.47 -13.95 -12.90
N ILE A 149 -8.95 -12.96 -13.62
CA ILE A 149 -9.00 -11.56 -13.21
C ILE A 149 -10.02 -10.84 -14.09
N THR A 150 -11.02 -10.24 -13.46
CA THR A 150 -12.03 -9.48 -14.17
C THR A 150 -11.43 -8.24 -14.84
N GLY A 151 -11.85 -7.95 -16.07
CA GLY A 151 -11.46 -6.74 -16.82
C GLY A 151 -10.17 -6.87 -17.62
N THR A 152 -9.54 -8.06 -17.66
CA THR A 152 -8.35 -8.30 -18.46
C THR A 152 -8.39 -9.67 -19.15
N ASN A 153 -7.62 -9.80 -20.23
CA ASN A 153 -7.38 -11.09 -20.91
C ASN A 153 -6.14 -11.83 -20.38
N TYR A 154 -5.51 -11.33 -19.33
CA TYR A 154 -4.36 -11.94 -18.69
C TYR A 154 -4.75 -13.28 -18.00
N GLN A 155 -3.97 -14.31 -18.28
CA GLN A 155 -4.11 -15.64 -17.68
C GLN A 155 -2.93 -15.91 -16.72
N PRO A 156 -3.18 -15.89 -15.41
CA PRO A 156 -2.15 -16.17 -14.41
C PRO A 156 -1.62 -17.61 -14.49
N LEU A 157 -0.41 -17.80 -14.00
CA LEU A 157 0.22 -19.12 -13.86
C LEU A 157 -0.66 -20.03 -13.00
N SER A 158 -0.91 -21.27 -13.42
CA SER A 158 -1.84 -22.18 -12.73
C SER A 158 -1.17 -23.24 -11.83
N SER A 159 0.11 -23.56 -12.06
CA SER A 159 0.83 -24.59 -11.30
C SER A 159 1.29 -24.07 -9.94
N ALA A 160 0.84 -24.67 -8.85
CA ALA A 160 1.23 -24.32 -7.48
C ALA A 160 2.76 -24.43 -7.26
N LEU A 161 3.40 -25.46 -7.79
CA LEU A 161 4.86 -25.62 -7.71
C LEU A 161 5.58 -24.46 -8.41
N LYS A 162 5.14 -24.10 -9.62
CA LYS A 162 5.73 -22.96 -10.34
C LYS A 162 5.44 -21.63 -9.66
N LEU A 163 4.24 -21.44 -9.12
CA LEU A 163 3.90 -20.24 -8.33
C LEU A 163 4.85 -20.07 -7.13
N ASP A 164 5.18 -21.16 -6.45
CA ASP A 164 6.09 -21.10 -5.30
C ASP A 164 7.53 -20.77 -5.72
N GLN A 165 7.99 -21.32 -6.84
CA GLN A 165 9.29 -20.99 -7.46
C GLN A 165 9.35 -19.54 -7.92
N GLU A 166 8.27 -19.03 -8.53
CA GLU A 166 8.21 -17.64 -8.98
C GLU A 166 8.14 -16.65 -7.79
N LEU A 167 7.49 -17.02 -6.68
CA LEU A 167 7.53 -16.21 -5.47
C LEU A 167 8.94 -16.18 -4.86
N ASP A 168 9.66 -17.31 -4.87
CA ASP A 168 11.08 -17.35 -4.47
C ASP A 168 11.92 -16.40 -5.34
N TYR A 169 11.75 -16.46 -6.66
CA TYR A 169 12.48 -15.61 -7.58
C TYR A 169 12.12 -14.12 -7.38
N LEU A 170 10.83 -13.79 -7.21
CA LEU A 170 10.35 -12.45 -6.95
C LEU A 170 10.99 -11.87 -5.70
N THR A 171 10.97 -12.61 -4.59
CA THR A 171 11.55 -12.15 -3.32
C THR A 171 13.07 -12.02 -3.39
N LYS A 172 13.76 -12.91 -4.13
CA LYS A 172 15.19 -12.79 -4.42
C LYS A 172 15.51 -11.49 -5.15
N VAL A 173 14.81 -11.20 -6.25
CA VAL A 173 15.03 -9.94 -7.00
C VAL A 173 14.74 -8.72 -6.14
N ALA A 174 13.67 -8.76 -5.33
CA ALA A 174 13.32 -7.66 -4.44
C ALA A 174 14.39 -7.37 -3.37
N THR A 175 15.06 -8.41 -2.85
CA THR A 175 16.07 -8.28 -1.79
C THR A 175 17.47 -8.02 -2.31
N GLU A 176 17.83 -8.57 -3.47
CA GLU A 176 19.19 -8.49 -4.00
C GLU A 176 19.39 -7.35 -5.03
N SER A 177 18.33 -6.93 -5.75
CA SER A 177 18.48 -6.03 -6.90
C SER A 177 17.89 -4.63 -6.67
N TYR A 178 16.91 -4.49 -5.79
CA TYR A 178 16.27 -3.19 -5.53
C TYR A 178 16.73 -2.58 -4.21
N SER A 179 17.60 -1.58 -4.30
CA SER A 179 18.06 -0.78 -3.15
C SER A 179 17.24 0.49 -2.93
N ASN A 180 16.60 1.02 -3.98
CA ASN A 180 15.76 2.20 -3.86
C ASN A 180 14.36 1.85 -3.34
N PRO A 181 13.86 2.50 -2.25
CA PRO A 181 12.57 2.15 -1.64
C PRO A 181 11.37 2.33 -2.55
N PHE A 182 11.37 3.34 -3.41
CA PHE A 182 10.25 3.60 -4.32
C PHE A 182 10.18 2.55 -5.43
N GLU A 183 11.32 2.15 -5.97
CA GLU A 183 11.38 1.08 -6.98
C GLU A 183 11.00 -0.27 -6.38
N LYS A 184 11.54 -0.62 -5.20
CA LYS A 184 11.21 -1.85 -4.48
C LYS A 184 9.72 -1.94 -4.15
N ALA A 185 9.12 -0.82 -3.72
CA ALA A 185 7.71 -0.73 -3.40
C ALA A 185 6.83 -1.05 -4.64
N ILE A 186 7.11 -0.43 -5.79
CA ILE A 186 6.37 -0.70 -7.04
C ILE A 186 6.63 -2.11 -7.53
N TYR A 187 7.88 -2.58 -7.49
CA TYR A 187 8.23 -3.92 -7.91
C TYR A 187 7.44 -4.99 -7.13
N LEU A 188 7.47 -4.94 -5.81
CA LEU A 188 6.73 -5.88 -4.96
C LEU A 188 5.23 -5.78 -5.21
N HIS A 189 4.68 -4.56 -5.27
CA HIS A 189 3.27 -4.36 -5.51
C HIS A 189 2.80 -4.99 -6.83
N ASN A 190 3.41 -4.60 -7.94
CA ASN A 190 2.94 -5.02 -9.24
C ASN A 190 3.15 -6.53 -9.46
N ASN A 191 4.27 -7.09 -8.99
CA ASN A 191 4.59 -8.49 -9.20
C ASN A 191 3.82 -9.44 -8.28
N ILE A 192 3.51 -9.05 -7.04
CA ILE A 192 2.59 -9.85 -6.19
C ILE A 192 1.17 -9.83 -6.78
N ALA A 193 0.70 -8.66 -7.23
CA ALA A 193 -0.59 -8.56 -7.88
C ALA A 193 -0.64 -9.33 -9.23
N TYR A 194 0.47 -9.35 -9.99
CA TYR A 194 0.59 -10.09 -11.24
C TYR A 194 0.66 -11.60 -11.04
N LEU A 195 1.48 -12.06 -10.10
CA LEU A 195 1.71 -13.50 -9.87
C LEU A 195 0.42 -14.22 -9.45
N GLN A 196 -0.50 -13.52 -8.78
CA GLN A 196 -1.74 -14.12 -8.26
C GLN A 196 -1.45 -15.42 -7.48
N TYR A 197 -0.51 -15.35 -6.55
CA TYR A 197 -0.03 -16.49 -5.78
C TYR A 197 -1.12 -17.12 -4.91
N PHE A 198 -2.00 -16.30 -4.35
CA PHE A 198 -3.07 -16.69 -3.44
C PHE A 198 -4.41 -16.82 -4.17
N ILE A 199 -5.36 -17.53 -3.55
CA ILE A 199 -6.70 -17.72 -4.13
C ILE A 199 -7.49 -16.41 -4.25
N ASP A 200 -7.30 -15.50 -3.30
CA ASP A 200 -7.85 -14.13 -3.27
C ASP A 200 -6.92 -13.23 -2.42
N GLY A 201 -7.16 -11.91 -2.34
CA GLY A 201 -6.40 -10.99 -1.50
C GLY A 201 -5.04 -10.57 -2.07
N ASN A 202 -4.67 -10.97 -3.28
CA ASN A 202 -3.37 -10.64 -3.89
C ASN A 202 -3.14 -9.12 -4.00
N LYS A 203 -4.13 -8.35 -4.44
CA LYS A 203 -4.01 -6.89 -4.54
C LYS A 203 -3.92 -6.21 -3.15
N ARG A 204 -4.65 -6.71 -2.16
CA ARG A 204 -4.57 -6.22 -0.77
C ARG A 204 -3.18 -6.46 -0.19
N THR A 205 -2.63 -7.65 -0.37
CA THR A 205 -1.25 -7.99 0.01
C THR A 205 -0.23 -7.10 -0.72
N ALA A 206 -0.41 -6.89 -2.02
CA ALA A 206 0.45 -6.03 -2.82
C ALA A 206 0.49 -4.58 -2.28
N ARG A 207 -0.66 -4.00 -1.93
CA ARG A 207 -0.75 -2.66 -1.33
C ARG A 207 -0.05 -2.57 0.02
N ASN A 208 -0.18 -3.60 0.85
CA ASN A 208 0.54 -3.69 2.12
C ASN A 208 2.06 -3.71 1.90
N LEU A 209 2.54 -4.52 0.96
CA LEU A 209 3.98 -4.60 0.67
C LEU A 209 4.54 -3.31 0.09
N LEU A 210 3.74 -2.59 -0.71
CA LEU A 210 4.13 -1.27 -1.22
C LEU A 210 4.39 -0.29 -0.07
N ILE A 211 3.43 -0.13 0.84
CA ILE A 211 3.61 0.82 1.95
C ILE A 211 4.66 0.34 2.94
N PHE A 212 4.77 -0.97 3.18
CA PHE A 212 5.79 -1.55 4.04
C PHE A 212 7.21 -1.27 3.53
N SER A 213 7.45 -1.47 2.23
CA SER A 213 8.75 -1.16 1.62
C SER A 213 9.16 0.30 1.77
N LEU A 214 8.20 1.23 1.67
CA LEU A 214 8.45 2.64 1.93
C LEU A 214 8.80 2.90 3.40
N MET A 215 7.98 2.38 4.31
CA MET A 215 8.16 2.59 5.76
C MET A 215 9.47 2.00 6.28
N GLN A 216 9.90 0.83 5.79
CA GLN A 216 11.18 0.22 6.17
C GLN A 216 12.39 1.09 5.81
N GLU A 217 12.28 1.94 4.80
CA GLU A 217 13.33 2.85 4.36
C GLU A 217 13.03 4.30 4.76
N HIS A 218 12.25 4.46 5.83
CA HIS A 218 11.94 5.76 6.42
C HIS A 218 11.29 6.75 5.43
N GLN A 219 10.59 6.22 4.41
CA GLN A 219 9.76 7.03 3.54
C GLN A 219 8.32 7.06 4.05
N PHE A 220 7.62 8.16 3.79
CA PHE A 220 6.22 8.25 4.16
C PHE A 220 5.40 7.25 3.32
N PRO A 221 4.42 6.52 3.90
CA PRO A 221 3.62 5.55 3.16
C PRO A 221 2.71 6.23 2.13
N LEU A 222 2.41 5.54 1.04
CA LEU A 222 1.41 5.95 0.07
C LEU A 222 0.02 5.57 0.58
N LEU A 223 -0.95 6.47 0.48
CA LEU A 223 -2.34 6.19 0.79
C LEU A 223 -3.19 6.17 -0.49
N PHE A 224 -3.99 5.13 -0.62
CA PHE A 224 -4.85 4.93 -1.78
C PHE A 224 -6.12 5.77 -1.68
N HIS A 225 -6.53 6.41 -2.77
CA HIS A 225 -7.72 7.24 -2.84
C HIS A 225 -8.80 6.59 -3.69
N VAL A 226 -10.02 6.54 -3.16
CA VAL A 226 -11.18 5.92 -3.83
C VAL A 226 -11.48 6.57 -5.19
N SER A 227 -11.34 7.90 -5.28
CA SER A 227 -11.54 8.64 -6.53
C SER A 227 -10.59 8.26 -7.66
N GLU A 228 -9.54 7.50 -7.36
CA GLU A 228 -8.52 7.05 -8.31
C GLU A 228 -8.60 5.54 -8.60
N SER A 229 -9.72 4.90 -8.24
CA SER A 229 -9.86 3.44 -8.39
C SER A 229 -9.74 2.97 -9.85
N SER A 230 -10.26 3.73 -10.80
CA SER A 230 -10.13 3.42 -12.23
C SER A 230 -8.69 3.50 -12.71
N ASP A 231 -7.95 4.52 -12.29
CA ASP A 231 -6.55 4.72 -12.67
C ASP A 231 -5.66 3.63 -12.06
N TYR A 232 -5.92 3.28 -10.79
CA TYR A 232 -5.24 2.18 -10.11
C TYR A 232 -5.47 0.85 -10.82
N ILE A 233 -6.72 0.49 -11.10
CA ILE A 233 -7.05 -0.78 -11.76
C ILE A 233 -6.55 -0.79 -13.20
N GLY A 234 -6.72 0.29 -13.94
CA GLY A 234 -6.24 0.43 -15.32
C GLY A 234 -4.73 0.29 -15.43
N SER A 235 -3.98 0.91 -14.51
CA SER A 235 -2.52 0.80 -14.47
C SER A 235 -2.03 -0.62 -14.15
N LEU A 236 -2.75 -1.36 -13.28
CA LEU A 236 -2.44 -2.78 -13.02
C LEU A 236 -2.75 -3.68 -14.21
N ILE A 237 -3.89 -3.47 -14.89
CA ILE A 237 -4.23 -4.23 -16.10
C ILE A 237 -3.18 -3.99 -17.18
N HIS A 238 -2.76 -2.74 -17.38
CA HIS A 238 -1.68 -2.44 -18.32
C HIS A 238 -0.41 -3.22 -17.98
N TYR A 239 -0.01 -3.25 -16.70
CA TYR A 239 1.15 -4.04 -16.26
C TYR A 239 0.96 -5.54 -16.49
N TYR A 240 -0.22 -6.09 -16.21
CA TYR A 240 -0.49 -7.53 -16.41
C TYR A 240 -0.36 -7.94 -17.87
N GLU A 241 -0.71 -7.08 -18.79
CA GLU A 241 -0.73 -7.36 -20.21
C GLU A 241 0.61 -7.07 -20.91
N THR A 242 1.42 -6.14 -20.39
CA THR A 242 2.63 -5.65 -21.05
C THR A 242 3.93 -5.85 -20.26
N GLY A 243 3.84 -5.97 -18.92
CA GLY A 243 4.98 -5.92 -18.02
C GLY A 243 5.66 -4.55 -17.94
N ASP A 244 4.98 -3.50 -18.43
CA ASP A 244 5.45 -2.12 -18.39
C ASP A 244 4.91 -1.38 -17.15
N TYR A 245 5.81 -0.76 -16.39
CA TYR A 245 5.46 -0.01 -15.18
C TYR A 245 4.97 1.42 -15.44
N SER A 246 5.00 1.91 -16.68
CA SER A 246 4.80 3.34 -16.99
C SER A 246 3.52 3.91 -16.40
N GLU A 247 2.38 3.22 -16.59
CA GLU A 247 1.08 3.69 -16.10
C GLU A 247 0.99 3.60 -14.57
N PHE A 248 1.48 2.50 -13.97
CA PHE A 248 1.49 2.39 -12.52
C PHE A 248 2.46 3.39 -11.87
N LYS A 249 3.61 3.64 -12.48
CA LYS A 249 4.57 4.66 -12.05
C LYS A 249 3.93 6.06 -12.03
N LYS A 250 3.21 6.42 -13.08
CA LYS A 250 2.48 7.69 -13.16
C LYS A 250 1.46 7.80 -12.03
N TYR A 251 0.59 6.79 -11.89
CA TYR A 251 -0.38 6.68 -10.79
C TYR A 251 0.29 6.85 -9.43
N PHE A 252 1.40 6.13 -9.20
CA PHE A 252 2.15 6.18 -7.95
C PHE A 252 2.65 7.59 -7.63
N ILE A 253 3.29 8.29 -8.59
CA ILE A 253 3.83 9.65 -8.39
C ILE A 253 2.71 10.62 -8.01
N GLU A 254 1.59 10.59 -8.73
CA GLU A 254 0.45 11.47 -8.53
C GLU A 254 -0.22 11.22 -7.17
N THR A 255 -0.47 9.96 -6.84
CA THR A 255 -1.08 9.55 -5.56
C THR A 255 -0.15 9.83 -4.38
N TYR A 256 1.17 9.62 -4.54
CA TYR A 256 2.15 9.94 -3.52
C TYR A 256 2.20 11.45 -3.25
N GLN A 257 2.16 12.26 -4.29
CA GLN A 257 2.08 13.71 -4.14
C GLN A 257 0.84 14.15 -3.36
N LYS A 258 -0.35 13.60 -3.65
CA LYS A 258 -1.59 13.89 -2.93
C LYS A 258 -1.51 13.46 -1.46
N THR A 259 -0.93 12.28 -1.22
CA THR A 259 -0.69 11.78 0.14
C THR A 259 0.18 12.77 0.95
N ILE A 260 1.30 13.19 0.37
CA ILE A 260 2.22 14.13 1.02
C ILE A 260 1.55 15.49 1.28
N GLU A 261 0.80 16.03 0.32
CA GLU A 261 0.08 17.29 0.49
C GLU A 261 -0.97 17.23 1.62
N LYS A 262 -1.62 16.08 1.80
CA LYS A 262 -2.60 15.86 2.88
C LYS A 262 -1.95 15.88 4.26
N TYR A 263 -0.77 15.25 4.40
CA TYR A 263 -0.14 15.00 5.70
C TYR A 263 1.06 15.92 6.00
N LYS A 264 1.48 16.79 5.07
CA LYS A 264 2.54 17.75 5.38
C LYS A 264 2.14 18.64 6.55
N PRO A 265 3.07 19.03 7.44
CA PRO A 265 2.80 19.96 8.51
C PRO A 265 2.16 21.23 7.95
N LYS A 266 1.05 21.62 8.52
CA LYS A 266 0.47 22.93 8.23
C LYS A 266 1.34 23.99 8.90
N PRO A 267 1.63 25.12 8.26
CA PRO A 267 2.30 26.21 8.93
C PRO A 267 1.49 26.60 10.17
N ASP A 268 2.20 26.84 11.28
CA ASP A 268 1.56 27.36 12.47
C ASP A 268 0.74 28.60 12.10
N PRO A 269 -0.47 28.76 12.66
CA PRO A 269 -1.25 29.96 12.43
C PRO A 269 -0.40 31.17 12.82
N GLU A 270 -0.15 32.11 11.89
CA GLU A 270 0.58 33.36 12.17
C GLU A 270 -0.16 34.14 13.25
N PHE A 271 0.42 34.18 14.42
CA PHE A 271 -0.04 35.06 15.49
C PHE A 271 0.47 36.46 15.20
N LYS A 272 -0.38 37.36 14.80
CA LYS A 272 -0.06 38.80 14.78
C LYS A 272 -0.57 39.41 16.09
N ARG A 273 0.34 40.01 16.82
CA ARG A 273 -0.04 40.93 17.93
C ARG A 273 -0.24 42.32 17.35
N ASP A 274 -1.36 42.94 17.66
CA ASP A 274 -1.53 44.37 17.38
C ASP A 274 -0.69 45.23 18.35
N ASP A 275 -0.62 46.53 18.09
CA ASP A 275 0.16 47.46 18.87
C ASP A 275 -0.34 47.58 20.36
N ASN A 276 -1.50 47.00 20.66
CA ASN A 276 -2.09 46.93 21.99
C ASN A 276 -1.86 45.58 22.69
N GLY A 277 -1.10 44.67 22.05
CA GLY A 277 -0.76 43.35 22.59
C GLY A 277 -1.84 42.28 22.41
N ASN A 278 -2.95 42.58 21.71
CA ASN A 278 -3.99 41.57 21.42
C ASN A 278 -3.54 40.59 20.35
N VAL A 279 -3.82 39.31 20.56
CA VAL A 279 -3.46 38.23 19.63
C VAL A 279 -4.58 38.06 18.59
N HIS A 280 -4.28 38.32 17.33
CA HIS A 280 -5.18 38.06 16.21
C HIS A 280 -4.81 36.75 15.56
N TYR A 281 -5.78 35.82 15.49
CA TYR A 281 -5.66 34.52 14.79
C TYR A 281 -5.99 34.71 13.31
N ASN A 282 -5.05 34.56 12.45
CA ASN A 282 -5.30 34.50 11.01
C ASN A 282 -5.65 33.03 10.62
N PHE A 283 -6.92 32.68 10.79
CA PHE A 283 -7.44 31.47 10.17
C PHE A 283 -7.46 31.72 8.66
N GLY A 284 -6.43 31.22 7.95
CA GLY A 284 -6.39 31.32 6.49
C GLY A 284 -7.76 30.98 5.93
N ARG A 285 -8.32 31.86 5.09
CA ARG A 285 -9.67 31.72 4.54
C ARG A 285 -9.85 30.31 3.97
N LEU A 286 -10.73 29.54 4.62
CA LEU A 286 -11.35 28.38 3.99
C LEU A 286 -12.02 28.92 2.72
N LYS A 287 -11.47 28.62 1.54
CA LYS A 287 -12.20 28.84 0.28
C LYS A 287 -13.36 27.86 0.26
N PRO A 288 -14.56 28.33 -0.11
CA PRO A 288 -15.75 27.50 -0.21
C PRO A 288 -15.62 26.40 -1.25
#